data_aabf0f5c630c29245db97708a8d67f9d
#
_entry.id   aabf0f5c630c29245db97708a8d67f9d
#
_cell.length_a   1.000
_cell.length_b   1.000
_cell.length_c   1.000
_cell.angle_alpha   90.00
_cell.angle_beta   90.00
_cell.angle_gamma   90.00
#
_symmetry.space_group_name_H-M   'P 1'
#
loop_
_entity.id
_entity.type
_entity.pdbx_description
1 polymer ?
#
loop_
_entity_poly.entity_id
_entity_poly.type
_entity_poly.pdbx_seq_one_letter_code
_entity_poly.pdbx_strand_id
1 'polypeptide(L)'
;IIMKKYGINRVSVGVESFNDSVIKFLGRNHDKKMVFEKIGLVKKYFDNINIDLIYAAYDDINILKRDIDCFLELDIPHISTYSLIIEDNTVLKINGTKNIDEDLDYEMYNYIQDTLEKNGYIHYEISNYARSGYQSKHNLGYWNNYEYYGFGLSSVSYIGDKRISNTKNLSKYLSGSYLDYTQEEDKDIQMENEVMLGLRKFDGINLDEFKEKFNVLLENVYDIDDLVRDGYLIKEN
;
A
#
# COMPACT_ATOMS: atom_id res chain seq x y z
N ILE A 1 -0.98 -10.26 -23.32
CA ILE A 1 -1.87 -11.30 -23.93
C ILE A 1 -1.93 -12.53 -23.00
N ILE A 2 -0.78 -13.08 -22.56
CA ILE A 2 -0.76 -14.29 -21.70
C ILE A 2 -1.49 -14.04 -20.38
N MET A 3 -1.18 -13.00 -19.64
CA MET A 3 -1.83 -12.64 -18.38
C MET A 3 -3.35 -12.55 -18.51
N LYS A 4 -3.86 -11.87 -19.55
CA LYS A 4 -5.31 -11.78 -19.81
C LYS A 4 -5.95 -13.14 -20.06
N LYS A 5 -5.24 -14.04 -20.76
CA LYS A 5 -5.72 -15.43 -21.02
C LYS A 5 -5.93 -16.22 -19.72
N TYR A 6 -5.12 -15.93 -18.69
CA TYR A 6 -5.23 -16.59 -17.38
C TYR A 6 -6.08 -15.81 -16.37
N GLY A 7 -6.92 -14.88 -16.82
CA GLY A 7 -7.90 -14.21 -15.98
C GLY A 7 -7.35 -13.05 -15.13
N ILE A 8 -6.08 -12.65 -15.32
CA ILE A 8 -5.54 -11.47 -14.66
C ILE A 8 -6.32 -10.25 -15.13
N ASN A 9 -6.87 -9.48 -14.20
CA ASN A 9 -7.73 -8.35 -14.45
C ASN A 9 -7.18 -7.00 -13.93
N ARG A 10 -6.12 -7.02 -13.11
CA ARG A 10 -5.43 -5.84 -12.56
C ARG A 10 -3.92 -5.98 -12.77
N VAL A 11 -3.28 -4.87 -13.12
CA VAL A 11 -1.82 -4.78 -13.28
C VAL A 11 -1.32 -3.60 -12.46
N SER A 12 -0.28 -3.82 -11.64
CA SER A 12 0.47 -2.77 -10.97
C SER A 12 1.84 -2.63 -11.62
N VAL A 13 2.26 -1.40 -11.86
CA VAL A 13 3.50 -1.08 -12.56
C VAL A 13 4.33 -0.13 -11.71
N GLY A 14 5.52 -0.57 -11.29
CA GLY A 14 6.49 0.28 -10.60
C GLY A 14 7.04 1.34 -11.55
N VAL A 15 6.53 2.55 -11.44
CA VAL A 15 7.00 3.74 -12.19
C VAL A 15 8.00 4.51 -11.36
N GLU A 16 7.78 4.57 -10.07
CA GLU A 16 8.57 5.24 -9.03
C GLU A 16 8.57 6.78 -9.17
N SER A 17 8.87 7.32 -10.36
CA SER A 17 8.82 8.74 -10.71
C SER A 17 8.76 8.91 -12.24
N PHE A 18 8.39 10.11 -12.71
CA PHE A 18 8.54 10.52 -14.10
C PHE A 18 9.74 11.47 -14.29
N ASN A 19 10.53 11.69 -13.25
CA ASN A 19 11.77 12.43 -13.32
C ASN A 19 12.95 11.47 -13.48
N ASP A 20 13.66 11.56 -14.63
CA ASP A 20 14.73 10.63 -14.97
C ASP A 20 15.89 10.64 -13.95
N SER A 21 16.13 11.75 -13.25
CA SER A 21 17.13 11.82 -12.19
C SER A 21 16.70 11.05 -10.95
N VAL A 22 15.40 11.12 -10.57
CA VAL A 22 14.83 10.34 -9.46
C VAL A 22 14.86 8.85 -9.80
N ILE A 23 14.41 8.49 -10.99
CA ILE A 23 14.41 7.11 -11.48
C ILE A 23 15.81 6.50 -11.37
N LYS A 24 16.82 7.23 -11.83
CA LYS A 24 18.22 6.81 -11.73
C LYS A 24 18.72 6.74 -10.29
N PHE A 25 18.37 7.72 -9.46
CA PHE A 25 18.71 7.73 -8.04
C PHE A 25 18.15 6.51 -7.30
N LEU A 26 16.92 6.10 -7.62
CA LEU A 26 16.28 4.89 -7.09
C LEU A 26 16.81 3.59 -7.72
N GLY A 27 17.84 3.66 -8.57
CA GLY A 27 18.47 2.50 -9.19
C GLY A 27 17.62 1.80 -10.26
N ARG A 28 16.67 2.51 -10.85
CA ARG A 28 15.81 1.99 -11.91
C ARG A 28 16.43 2.21 -13.30
N ASN A 29 16.09 1.33 -14.26
CA ASN A 29 16.67 1.33 -15.61
C ASN A 29 15.68 1.77 -16.71
N HIS A 30 14.60 2.46 -16.34
CA HIS A 30 13.65 3.03 -17.29
C HIS A 30 13.72 4.57 -17.26
N ASP A 31 13.02 5.21 -18.17
CA ASP A 31 12.87 6.66 -18.25
C ASP A 31 11.39 7.04 -18.42
N LYS A 32 11.08 8.32 -18.33
CA LYS A 32 9.72 8.85 -18.50
C LYS A 32 9.10 8.39 -19.84
N LYS A 33 9.85 8.42 -20.94
CA LYS A 33 9.35 8.04 -22.26
C LYS A 33 8.92 6.58 -22.27
N MET A 34 9.74 5.69 -21.70
CA MET A 34 9.43 4.26 -21.60
C MET A 34 8.18 4.03 -20.77
N VAL A 35 7.97 4.78 -19.67
CA VAL A 35 6.76 4.68 -18.86
C VAL A 35 5.52 4.94 -19.70
N PHE A 36 5.45 6.07 -20.41
CA PHE A 36 4.30 6.41 -21.25
C PHE A 36 4.06 5.36 -22.35
N GLU A 37 5.11 4.89 -23.02
CA GLU A 37 5.01 3.85 -24.04
C GLU A 37 4.46 2.53 -23.46
N LYS A 38 4.98 2.09 -22.31
CA LYS A 38 4.59 0.82 -21.70
C LYS A 38 3.19 0.89 -21.09
N ILE A 39 2.83 1.97 -20.41
CA ILE A 39 1.46 2.15 -19.89
C ILE A 39 0.48 2.24 -21.06
N GLY A 40 0.79 2.96 -22.13
CA GLY A 40 -0.03 2.99 -23.34
C GLY A 40 -0.23 1.61 -23.99
N LEU A 41 0.76 0.72 -23.88
CA LEU A 41 0.61 -0.68 -24.32
C LEU A 41 -0.28 -1.47 -23.35
N VAL A 42 -0.11 -1.32 -22.02
CA VAL A 42 -0.90 -2.01 -21.00
C VAL A 42 -2.38 -1.63 -21.11
N LYS A 43 -2.69 -0.35 -21.34
CA LYS A 43 -4.07 0.19 -21.54
C LYS A 43 -4.83 -0.49 -22.69
N LYS A 44 -4.13 -1.07 -23.67
CA LYS A 44 -4.80 -1.83 -24.75
C LYS A 44 -5.41 -3.16 -24.27
N TYR A 45 -5.02 -3.64 -23.09
CA TYR A 45 -5.41 -4.96 -22.59
C TYR A 45 -6.07 -4.92 -21.20
N PHE A 46 -5.82 -3.88 -20.41
CA PHE A 46 -6.27 -3.76 -19.04
C PHE A 46 -6.87 -2.38 -18.78
N ASP A 47 -8.01 -2.36 -18.13
CA ASP A 47 -8.66 -1.13 -17.66
C ASP A 47 -8.27 -0.83 -16.20
N ASN A 48 -8.00 -1.89 -15.41
CA ASN A 48 -7.59 -1.77 -14.00
C ASN A 48 -6.06 -1.77 -13.91
N ILE A 49 -5.49 -0.58 -13.98
CA ILE A 49 -4.05 -0.34 -13.94
C ILE A 49 -3.73 0.53 -12.73
N ASN A 50 -2.71 0.12 -11.99
CA ASN A 50 -2.07 0.91 -10.94
C ASN A 50 -0.66 1.28 -11.37
N ILE A 51 -0.19 2.45 -10.96
CA ILE A 51 1.23 2.75 -10.87
C ILE A 51 1.64 2.97 -9.43
N ASP A 52 2.88 2.61 -9.13
CA ASP A 52 3.52 2.92 -7.86
C ASP A 52 4.44 4.13 -8.07
N LEU A 53 4.27 5.15 -7.22
CA LEU A 53 5.05 6.38 -7.20
C LEU A 53 5.78 6.49 -5.86
N ILE A 54 7.07 6.85 -5.90
CA ILE A 54 7.87 7.17 -4.71
C ILE A 54 8.15 8.67 -4.70
N TYR A 55 7.65 9.37 -3.69
CA TYR A 55 7.95 10.79 -3.47
C TYR A 55 8.96 10.97 -2.34
N ALA A 56 9.33 12.20 -2.01
CA ALA A 56 10.32 12.51 -0.97
C ALA A 56 11.75 12.00 -1.24
N ALA A 57 12.08 11.73 -2.52
CA ALA A 57 13.44 11.37 -2.92
C ALA A 57 14.40 12.58 -2.96
N TYR A 58 13.87 13.78 -3.08
CA TYR A 58 14.59 15.06 -3.06
C TYR A 58 13.77 16.14 -2.35
N ASP A 59 14.42 17.14 -1.81
CA ASP A 59 13.85 18.31 -1.12
C ASP A 59 13.27 19.33 -2.14
N ASP A 60 12.51 18.84 -3.13
CA ASP A 60 11.89 19.66 -4.17
C ASP A 60 10.48 19.17 -4.50
N ILE A 61 9.50 19.83 -3.92
CA ILE A 61 8.07 19.54 -4.16
C ILE A 61 7.67 19.71 -5.64
N ASN A 62 8.42 20.47 -6.45
CA ASN A 62 8.09 20.63 -7.86
C ASN A 62 8.35 19.36 -8.67
N ILE A 63 9.23 18.47 -8.20
CA ILE A 63 9.40 17.14 -8.79
C ILE A 63 8.10 16.35 -8.61
N LEU A 64 7.60 16.29 -7.39
CA LEU A 64 6.32 15.62 -7.08
C LEU A 64 5.15 16.19 -7.89
N LYS A 65 5.04 17.53 -7.98
CA LYS A 65 3.98 18.20 -8.74
C LYS A 65 3.98 17.73 -10.19
N ARG A 66 5.15 17.69 -10.83
CA ARG A 66 5.28 17.18 -12.21
C ARG A 66 4.99 15.69 -12.32
N ASP A 67 5.32 14.89 -11.34
CA ASP A 67 5.01 13.47 -11.31
C ASP A 67 3.49 13.22 -11.23
N ILE A 68 2.80 13.97 -10.38
CA ILE A 68 1.32 13.90 -10.30
C ILE A 68 0.66 14.38 -11.60
N ASP A 69 1.16 15.45 -12.23
CA ASP A 69 0.67 15.91 -13.51
C ASP A 69 0.82 14.81 -14.60
N CYS A 70 1.97 14.14 -14.66
CA CYS A 70 2.20 13.03 -15.57
C CYS A 70 1.28 11.83 -15.29
N PHE A 71 1.02 11.53 -14.03
CA PHE A 71 0.04 10.50 -13.65
C PHE A 71 -1.37 10.86 -14.16
N LEU A 72 -1.80 12.09 -13.94
CA LEU A 72 -3.12 12.55 -14.40
C LEU A 72 -3.23 12.52 -15.94
N GLU A 73 -2.14 12.85 -16.67
CA GLU A 73 -2.06 12.74 -18.12
C GLU A 73 -2.23 11.27 -18.60
N LEU A 74 -1.72 10.31 -17.84
CA LEU A 74 -1.88 8.89 -18.17
C LEU A 74 -3.32 8.42 -18.11
N ASP A 75 -4.20 9.11 -17.37
CA ASP A 75 -5.62 8.79 -17.23
C ASP A 75 -5.86 7.31 -16.91
N ILE A 76 -5.28 6.85 -15.81
CA ILE A 76 -5.43 5.48 -15.28
C ILE A 76 -6.13 5.53 -13.92
N PRO A 77 -6.84 4.47 -13.51
CA PRO A 77 -7.79 4.55 -12.41
C PRO A 77 -7.20 4.45 -11.01
N HIS A 78 -5.90 4.16 -10.85
CA HIS A 78 -5.33 3.89 -9.53
C HIS A 78 -3.87 4.31 -9.43
N ILE A 79 -3.49 4.85 -8.28
CA ILE A 79 -2.09 5.17 -7.91
C ILE A 79 -1.81 4.77 -6.47
N SER A 80 -0.63 4.22 -6.26
CA SER A 80 -0.02 4.03 -4.93
C SER A 80 1.10 5.06 -4.76
N THR A 81 1.11 5.80 -3.66
CA THR A 81 2.11 6.82 -3.37
C THR A 81 2.83 6.48 -2.08
N TYR A 82 4.14 6.42 -2.13
CA TYR A 82 4.98 6.07 -0.99
C TYR A 82 6.02 7.15 -0.74
N SER A 83 6.10 7.66 0.49
CA SER A 83 7.27 8.44 0.91
C SER A 83 8.51 7.55 0.91
N LEU A 84 9.62 8.06 0.42
CA LEU A 84 10.88 7.32 0.44
C LEU A 84 11.38 7.15 1.88
N ILE A 85 11.33 5.95 2.38
CA ILE A 85 11.91 5.57 3.67
C ILE A 85 13.28 4.91 3.41
N ILE A 86 14.31 5.43 4.06
CA ILE A 86 15.67 4.92 3.93
C ILE A 86 15.95 3.95 5.07
N GLU A 87 15.83 2.67 4.77
CA GLU A 87 16.06 1.60 5.73
C GLU A 87 17.54 1.22 5.86
N ASP A 88 17.89 0.68 7.02
CA ASP A 88 19.23 0.15 7.27
C ASP A 88 19.60 -0.98 6.30
N ASN A 89 20.88 -1.10 5.98
CA ASN A 89 21.44 -2.07 5.02
C ASN A 89 21.00 -1.86 3.55
N THR A 90 20.38 -0.73 3.21
CA THR A 90 20.11 -0.35 1.82
C THR A 90 21.29 0.41 1.21
N VAL A 91 21.41 0.35 -0.12
CA VAL A 91 22.45 1.12 -0.85
C VAL A 91 22.33 2.62 -0.58
N LEU A 92 21.11 3.15 -0.49
CA LEU A 92 20.85 4.56 -0.19
C LEU A 92 21.41 4.93 1.19
N LYS A 93 21.19 4.10 2.21
CA LYS A 93 21.72 4.33 3.57
C LYS A 93 23.25 4.27 3.60
N ILE A 94 23.83 3.27 2.92
CA ILE A 94 25.31 3.11 2.83
C ILE A 94 25.96 4.32 2.15
N ASN A 95 25.27 4.90 1.14
CA ASN A 95 25.72 6.11 0.45
C ASN A 95 25.49 7.41 1.23
N GLY A 96 24.97 7.33 2.45
CA GLY A 96 24.76 8.49 3.32
C GLY A 96 23.51 9.32 2.97
N THR A 97 22.58 8.77 2.16
CA THR A 97 21.29 9.42 1.90
C THR A 97 20.52 9.58 3.21
N LYS A 98 19.87 10.73 3.38
CA LYS A 98 19.01 11.02 4.52
C LYS A 98 17.57 11.19 4.04
N ASN A 99 16.62 10.93 4.93
CA ASN A 99 15.23 11.33 4.71
C ASN A 99 15.14 12.85 4.58
N ILE A 100 14.15 13.33 3.85
CA ILE A 100 13.84 14.76 3.79
C ILE A 100 13.29 15.24 5.14
N ASP A 101 13.10 16.55 5.26
CA ASP A 101 12.47 17.18 6.41
C ASP A 101 11.01 16.70 6.56
N GLU A 102 10.56 16.43 7.78
CA GLU A 102 9.22 15.90 8.07
C GLU A 102 8.10 16.88 7.69
N ASP A 103 8.32 18.19 7.84
CA ASP A 103 7.33 19.20 7.45
C ASP A 103 7.16 19.22 5.93
N LEU A 104 8.25 19.06 5.17
CA LEU A 104 8.20 18.97 3.71
C LEU A 104 7.54 17.65 3.25
N ASP A 105 7.83 16.53 3.91
CA ASP A 105 7.17 15.25 3.62
C ASP A 105 5.64 15.37 3.84
N TYR A 106 5.24 16.00 4.93
CA TYR A 106 3.83 16.28 5.23
C TYR A 106 3.20 17.23 4.19
N GLU A 107 3.90 18.28 3.75
CA GLU A 107 3.43 19.17 2.67
C GLU A 107 3.23 18.38 1.36
N MET A 108 4.16 17.48 1.03
CA MET A 108 4.07 16.62 -0.15
C MET A 108 2.88 15.67 -0.07
N TYR A 109 2.66 15.04 1.09
CA TYR A 109 1.52 14.16 1.32
C TYR A 109 0.19 14.89 1.12
N ASN A 110 0.02 16.06 1.74
CA ASN A 110 -1.18 16.88 1.60
C ASN A 110 -1.40 17.33 0.15
N TYR A 111 -0.33 17.70 -0.57
CA TYR A 111 -0.43 18.05 -1.98
C TYR A 111 -0.95 16.88 -2.83
N ILE A 112 -0.47 15.65 -2.59
CA ILE A 112 -0.94 14.45 -3.27
C ILE A 112 -2.43 14.28 -3.01
N GLN A 113 -2.84 14.26 -1.75
CA GLN A 113 -4.24 14.09 -1.35
C GLN A 113 -5.13 15.12 -2.02
N ASP A 114 -4.87 16.39 -1.80
CA ASP A 114 -5.65 17.51 -2.33
C ASP A 114 -5.78 17.44 -3.86
N THR A 115 -4.68 17.12 -4.55
CA THR A 115 -4.68 17.11 -6.01
C THR A 115 -5.43 15.91 -6.57
N LEU A 116 -5.23 14.73 -6.01
CA LEU A 116 -5.90 13.51 -6.48
C LEU A 116 -7.41 13.54 -6.19
N GLU A 117 -7.83 14.00 -5.00
CA GLU A 117 -9.25 14.14 -4.65
C GLU A 117 -9.96 15.14 -5.57
N LYS A 118 -9.35 16.30 -5.85
CA LYS A 118 -9.87 17.29 -6.81
C LYS A 118 -10.01 16.73 -8.23
N ASN A 119 -9.25 15.68 -8.58
CA ASN A 119 -9.31 15.01 -9.87
C ASN A 119 -10.15 13.71 -9.84
N GLY A 120 -10.96 13.50 -8.79
CA GLY A 120 -11.95 12.43 -8.69
C GLY A 120 -11.39 11.07 -8.26
N TYR A 121 -10.22 11.05 -7.63
CA TYR A 121 -9.71 9.87 -6.97
C TYR A 121 -10.13 9.87 -5.50
N ILE A 122 -10.49 8.72 -4.98
CA ILE A 122 -10.85 8.49 -3.59
C ILE A 122 -9.59 8.04 -2.85
N HIS A 123 -9.22 8.73 -1.79
CA HIS A 123 -8.20 8.29 -0.84
C HIS A 123 -8.81 7.23 0.07
N TYR A 124 -8.63 5.95 -0.23
CA TYR A 124 -9.33 4.88 0.48
C TYR A 124 -8.49 4.17 1.56
N GLU A 125 -7.17 4.32 1.51
CA GLU A 125 -6.23 3.91 2.56
C GLU A 125 -4.91 4.69 2.43
N ILE A 126 -4.04 4.63 3.43
CA ILE A 126 -2.90 5.53 3.66
C ILE A 126 -2.10 5.89 2.39
N SER A 127 -1.82 4.90 1.53
CA SER A 127 -0.93 5.09 0.39
C SER A 127 -1.63 5.05 -0.96
N ASN A 128 -2.93 4.71 -1.00
CA ASN A 128 -3.59 4.38 -2.25
C ASN A 128 -4.80 5.27 -2.55
N TYR A 129 -4.86 5.70 -3.81
CA TYR A 129 -5.92 6.50 -4.37
C TYR A 129 -6.50 5.82 -5.60
N ALA A 130 -7.83 5.80 -5.73
CA ALA A 130 -8.49 5.12 -6.82
C ALA A 130 -9.73 5.87 -7.29
N ARG A 131 -10.07 5.77 -8.57
CA ARG A 131 -11.42 6.07 -9.04
C ARG A 131 -12.41 5.06 -8.46
N SER A 132 -13.66 5.47 -8.29
CA SER A 132 -14.71 4.61 -7.75
C SER A 132 -14.76 3.25 -8.46
N GLY A 133 -14.75 2.16 -7.67
CA GLY A 133 -14.77 0.78 -8.17
C GLY A 133 -13.40 0.19 -8.57
N TYR A 134 -12.30 0.98 -8.47
CA TYR A 134 -10.95 0.51 -8.80
C TYR A 134 -10.04 0.32 -7.58
N GLN A 135 -10.57 0.44 -6.36
CA GLN A 135 -9.83 0.14 -5.13
C GLN A 135 -9.25 -1.29 -5.18
N SER A 136 -8.05 -1.46 -4.66
CA SER A 136 -7.39 -2.76 -4.63
C SER A 136 -8.07 -3.70 -3.64
N LYS A 137 -8.92 -4.60 -4.15
CA LYS A 137 -9.59 -5.62 -3.32
C LYS A 137 -8.61 -6.50 -2.56
N HIS A 138 -7.44 -6.76 -3.14
CA HIS A 138 -6.38 -7.52 -2.50
C HIS A 138 -5.82 -6.79 -1.26
N ASN A 139 -5.49 -5.50 -1.39
CA ASN A 139 -5.00 -4.70 -0.27
C ASN A 139 -6.08 -4.53 0.81
N LEU A 140 -7.32 -4.22 0.38
CA LEU A 140 -8.45 -4.13 1.31
C LEU A 140 -8.70 -5.44 2.07
N GLY A 141 -8.44 -6.61 1.46
CA GLY A 141 -8.50 -7.89 2.16
C GLY A 141 -7.54 -7.97 3.34
N TYR A 142 -6.32 -7.41 3.19
CA TYR A 142 -5.37 -7.31 4.30
C TYR A 142 -5.81 -6.28 5.36
N TRP A 143 -6.25 -5.11 4.92
CA TRP A 143 -6.68 -4.04 5.85
C TRP A 143 -7.97 -4.38 6.60
N ASN A 144 -8.81 -5.28 6.02
CA ASN A 144 -9.97 -5.85 6.71
C ASN A 144 -9.64 -7.10 7.53
N ASN A 145 -8.35 -7.42 7.66
CA ASN A 145 -7.87 -8.58 8.40
C ASN A 145 -8.60 -9.89 8.01
N TYR A 146 -8.91 -10.05 6.70
CA TYR A 146 -9.50 -11.27 6.18
C TYR A 146 -8.47 -12.39 6.09
N GLU A 147 -8.95 -13.62 6.16
CA GLU A 147 -8.11 -14.79 5.91
C GLU A 147 -7.56 -14.81 4.48
N TYR A 148 -6.32 -15.26 4.32
CA TYR A 148 -5.67 -15.40 3.04
C TYR A 148 -4.66 -16.53 3.02
N TYR A 149 -4.43 -17.08 1.82
CA TYR A 149 -3.40 -18.07 1.57
C TYR A 149 -2.16 -17.42 0.95
N GLY A 150 -1.01 -17.64 1.55
CA GLY A 150 0.29 -17.26 1.01
C GLY A 150 0.89 -18.38 0.18
N PHE A 151 1.19 -18.11 -1.08
CA PHE A 151 1.83 -19.07 -1.97
C PHE A 151 3.25 -18.62 -2.31
N GLY A 152 4.19 -19.54 -2.26
CA GLY A 152 5.57 -19.29 -2.64
C GLY A 152 6.54 -19.20 -1.45
N LEU A 153 7.80 -19.00 -1.80
CA LEU A 153 8.90 -18.84 -0.84
C LEU A 153 8.66 -17.59 0.03
N SER A 154 8.87 -17.72 1.33
CA SER A 154 8.72 -16.63 2.32
C SER A 154 7.29 -16.08 2.48
N SER A 155 6.30 -16.64 1.81
CA SER A 155 4.92 -16.17 1.96
C SER A 155 4.34 -16.53 3.33
N VAL A 156 3.33 -15.79 3.75
CA VAL A 156 2.59 -16.03 4.99
C VAL A 156 1.12 -16.22 4.64
N SER A 157 0.48 -17.21 5.24
CA SER A 157 -0.99 -17.35 5.25
C SER A 157 -1.54 -16.86 6.59
N TYR A 158 -2.76 -16.33 6.58
CA TYR A 158 -3.54 -16.07 7.78
C TYR A 158 -4.83 -16.84 7.70
N ILE A 159 -5.03 -17.81 8.58
CA ILE A 159 -6.17 -18.76 8.53
C ILE A 159 -6.60 -19.05 9.96
N GLY A 160 -7.84 -18.71 10.28
CA GLY A 160 -8.37 -18.81 11.63
C GLY A 160 -7.61 -17.90 12.60
N ASP A 161 -6.99 -18.51 13.59
CA ASP A 161 -6.16 -17.87 14.61
C ASP A 161 -4.64 -18.03 14.34
N LYS A 162 -4.25 -18.41 13.10
CA LYS A 162 -2.86 -18.80 12.79
C LYS A 162 -2.26 -18.01 11.66
N ARG A 163 -1.01 -17.55 11.88
CA ARG A 163 -0.10 -17.14 10.80
C ARG A 163 0.86 -18.24 10.49
N ILE A 164 0.80 -18.74 9.26
CA ILE A 164 1.59 -19.89 8.76
C ILE A 164 2.62 -19.34 7.78
N SER A 165 3.89 -19.44 8.15
CA SER A 165 5.00 -18.91 7.36
C SER A 165 5.67 -20.01 6.56
N ASN A 166 5.85 -19.76 5.26
CA ASN A 166 6.63 -20.62 4.39
C ASN A 166 8.13 -20.33 4.55
N THR A 167 8.92 -21.37 4.32
CA THR A 167 10.37 -21.29 4.43
C THR A 167 10.97 -20.20 3.53
N LYS A 168 11.99 -19.51 4.04
CA LYS A 168 12.83 -18.54 3.30
C LYS A 168 13.97 -19.23 2.52
N ASN A 169 14.16 -20.54 2.74
CA ASN A 169 15.23 -21.32 2.10
C ASN A 169 14.74 -21.93 0.79
N LEU A 170 15.30 -21.46 -0.33
CA LEU A 170 14.91 -21.93 -1.68
C LEU A 170 15.07 -23.44 -1.85
N SER A 171 16.16 -24.04 -1.34
CA SER A 171 16.41 -25.48 -1.47
C SER A 171 15.37 -26.30 -0.70
N LYS A 172 14.98 -25.89 0.51
CA LYS A 172 13.90 -26.53 1.26
C LYS A 172 12.58 -26.41 0.52
N TYR A 173 12.27 -25.21 0.00
CA TYR A 173 11.04 -24.98 -0.75
C TYR A 173 10.94 -25.87 -1.99
N LEU A 174 12.02 -25.97 -2.79
CA LEU A 174 12.07 -26.82 -3.99
C LEU A 174 12.02 -28.31 -3.68
N SER A 175 12.44 -28.73 -2.48
CA SER A 175 12.31 -30.13 -2.02
C SER A 175 10.93 -30.49 -1.45
N GLY A 176 9.97 -29.51 -1.43
CA GLY A 176 8.63 -29.74 -0.90
C GLY A 176 8.48 -29.47 0.61
N SER A 177 9.54 -29.00 1.29
CA SER A 177 9.50 -28.62 2.70
C SER A 177 9.11 -27.12 2.81
N TYR A 178 7.80 -26.87 2.78
CA TYR A 178 7.28 -25.49 2.68
C TYR A 178 7.20 -24.78 4.01
N LEU A 179 6.78 -25.46 5.08
CA LEU A 179 6.54 -24.84 6.38
C LEU A 179 7.85 -24.40 7.05
N ASP A 180 7.90 -23.17 7.54
CA ASP A 180 8.93 -22.66 8.44
C ASP A 180 8.44 -22.71 9.88
N TYR A 181 7.41 -21.92 10.19
CA TYR A 181 6.76 -21.92 11.52
C TYR A 181 5.28 -21.55 11.42
N THR A 182 4.56 -21.85 12.50
CA THR A 182 3.19 -21.40 12.72
C THR A 182 3.16 -20.61 14.01
N GLN A 183 2.55 -19.43 13.97
CA GLN A 183 2.28 -18.58 15.12
C GLN A 183 0.76 -18.59 15.37
N GLU A 184 0.35 -18.94 16.56
CA GLU A 184 -1.03 -18.78 17.02
C GLU A 184 -1.23 -17.36 17.55
N GLU A 185 -2.33 -16.72 17.17
CA GLU A 185 -2.74 -15.40 17.64
C GLU A 185 -3.89 -15.59 18.65
N ASP A 186 -3.65 -15.24 19.89
CA ASP A 186 -4.72 -15.19 20.88
C ASP A 186 -5.71 -14.05 20.55
N LYS A 187 -6.78 -13.97 21.30
CA LYS A 187 -7.85 -13.02 21.04
C LYS A 187 -7.37 -11.55 21.13
N ASP A 188 -6.44 -11.28 22.04
CA ASP A 188 -5.92 -9.93 22.24
C ASP A 188 -5.08 -9.49 21.06
N ILE A 189 -4.19 -10.35 20.55
CA ILE A 189 -3.41 -10.12 19.32
C ILE A 189 -4.32 -9.94 18.10
N GLN A 190 -5.39 -10.74 17.99
CA GLN A 190 -6.35 -10.60 16.89
C GLN A 190 -7.08 -9.25 16.95
N MET A 191 -7.48 -8.77 18.15
CA MET A 191 -8.10 -7.45 18.34
C MET A 191 -7.12 -6.31 18.01
N GLU A 192 -5.86 -6.40 18.45
CA GLU A 192 -4.82 -5.43 18.10
C GLU A 192 -4.61 -5.35 16.59
N ASN A 193 -4.50 -6.50 15.92
CA ASN A 193 -4.37 -6.55 14.46
C ASN A 193 -5.58 -5.94 13.75
N GLU A 194 -6.81 -6.20 14.22
CA GLU A 194 -8.03 -5.63 13.67
C GLU A 194 -8.01 -4.09 13.73
N VAL A 195 -7.60 -3.55 14.88
CA VAL A 195 -7.51 -2.10 15.09
C VAL A 195 -6.39 -1.50 14.23
N MET A 196 -5.19 -2.06 14.31
CA MET A 196 -4.02 -1.57 13.57
C MET A 196 -4.25 -1.57 12.05
N LEU A 197 -4.85 -2.63 11.50
CA LEU A 197 -5.10 -2.75 10.08
C LEU A 197 -6.32 -1.91 9.66
N GLY A 198 -7.38 -1.87 10.47
CA GLY A 198 -8.57 -1.10 10.21
C GLY A 198 -8.33 0.40 10.14
N LEU A 199 -7.48 0.94 11.02
CA LEU A 199 -7.10 2.36 11.05
C LEU A 199 -6.20 2.78 9.86
N ARG A 200 -5.76 1.85 9.02
CA ARG A 200 -5.11 2.20 7.75
C ARG A 200 -6.08 2.61 6.66
N LYS A 201 -7.36 2.32 6.83
CA LYS A 201 -8.43 2.69 5.90
C LYS A 201 -9.09 3.99 6.35
N PHE A 202 -9.52 4.80 5.40
CA PHE A 202 -10.32 5.99 5.71
C PHE A 202 -11.73 5.64 6.20
N ASP A 203 -12.27 4.49 5.79
CA ASP A 203 -13.54 3.96 6.33
C ASP A 203 -13.38 3.47 7.80
N GLY A 204 -12.15 3.36 8.30
CA GLY A 204 -11.87 2.98 9.68
C GLY A 204 -12.28 1.56 10.03
N ILE A 205 -12.76 1.41 11.26
CA ILE A 205 -13.17 0.14 11.87
C ILE A 205 -14.69 0.15 12.03
N ASN A 206 -15.34 -0.90 11.53
CA ASN A 206 -16.77 -1.12 11.78
C ASN A 206 -16.96 -1.67 13.20
N LEU A 207 -17.59 -0.88 14.07
CA LEU A 207 -17.78 -1.23 15.49
C LEU A 207 -18.71 -2.43 15.68
N ASP A 208 -19.72 -2.60 14.83
CA ASP A 208 -20.63 -3.72 14.89
C ASP A 208 -19.95 -5.02 14.48
N GLU A 209 -19.15 -4.99 13.39
CA GLU A 209 -18.36 -6.15 12.96
C GLU A 209 -17.31 -6.53 14.02
N PHE A 210 -16.64 -5.55 14.64
CA PHE A 210 -15.71 -5.79 15.74
C PHE A 210 -16.40 -6.48 16.91
N LYS A 211 -17.57 -5.97 17.32
CA LYS A 211 -18.37 -6.55 18.39
C LYS A 211 -18.85 -7.97 18.06
N GLU A 212 -19.30 -8.21 16.84
CA GLU A 212 -19.73 -9.55 16.40
C GLU A 212 -18.56 -10.54 16.42
N LYS A 213 -17.40 -10.12 15.89
CA LYS A 213 -16.20 -10.96 15.80
C LYS A 213 -15.61 -11.31 17.18
N PHE A 214 -15.54 -10.33 18.08
CA PHE A 214 -14.84 -10.47 19.36
C PHE A 214 -15.75 -10.59 20.59
N ASN A 215 -17.07 -10.44 20.41
CA ASN A 215 -18.06 -10.44 21.50
C ASN A 215 -17.70 -9.45 22.63
N VAL A 216 -17.17 -8.28 22.26
CA VAL A 216 -16.82 -7.17 23.15
C VAL A 216 -16.90 -5.86 22.37
N LEU A 217 -17.28 -4.77 23.03
CA LEU A 217 -17.23 -3.43 22.41
C LEU A 217 -15.77 -2.94 22.37
N LEU A 218 -15.40 -2.28 21.28
CA LEU A 218 -14.06 -1.74 21.09
C LEU A 218 -13.68 -0.78 22.24
N GLU A 219 -14.60 0.08 22.64
CA GLU A 219 -14.40 1.04 23.73
C GLU A 219 -14.20 0.39 25.11
N ASN A 220 -14.57 -0.88 25.29
CA ASN A 220 -14.31 -1.62 26.52
C ASN A 220 -12.89 -2.22 26.56
N VAL A 221 -12.19 -2.24 25.43
CA VAL A 221 -10.83 -2.80 25.30
C VAL A 221 -9.80 -1.67 25.15
N TYR A 222 -10.16 -0.63 24.39
CA TYR A 222 -9.26 0.48 24.08
C TYR A 222 -9.87 1.80 24.53
N ASP A 223 -9.07 2.61 25.24
CA ASP A 223 -9.45 3.98 25.58
C ASP A 223 -9.26 4.88 24.35
N ILE A 224 -10.36 5.13 23.64
CA ILE A 224 -10.36 5.96 22.43
C ILE A 224 -10.91 7.37 22.70
N ASP A 225 -11.44 7.65 23.86
CA ASP A 225 -12.14 8.90 24.17
C ASP A 225 -11.21 10.12 24.06
N ASP A 226 -9.98 9.98 24.54
CA ASP A 226 -8.96 11.02 24.39
C ASP A 226 -8.61 11.27 22.93
N LEU A 227 -8.45 10.23 22.11
CA LEU A 227 -8.15 10.35 20.70
C LEU A 227 -9.28 11.00 19.90
N VAL A 228 -10.53 10.70 20.26
CA VAL A 228 -11.71 11.35 19.67
C VAL A 228 -11.80 12.81 20.09
N ARG A 229 -11.62 13.11 21.39
CA ARG A 229 -11.65 14.48 21.92
C ARG A 229 -10.56 15.36 21.28
N ASP A 230 -9.37 14.81 21.09
CA ASP A 230 -8.21 15.53 20.56
C ASP A 230 -8.23 15.57 19.01
N GLY A 231 -9.23 14.96 18.36
CA GLY A 231 -9.46 15.03 16.92
C GLY A 231 -8.61 14.07 16.08
N TYR A 232 -7.94 13.09 16.71
CA TYR A 232 -7.18 12.05 16.00
C TYR A 232 -8.07 10.95 15.44
N LEU A 233 -9.24 10.74 16.02
CA LEU A 233 -10.25 9.80 15.55
C LEU A 233 -11.61 10.51 15.42
N ILE A 234 -12.41 10.04 14.47
CA ILE A 234 -13.81 10.43 14.30
C ILE A 234 -14.66 9.20 14.60
N LYS A 235 -15.63 9.33 15.50
CA LYS A 235 -16.64 8.30 15.75
C LYS A 235 -17.90 8.70 15.00
N GLU A 236 -18.25 7.92 13.97
CA GLU A 236 -19.51 8.05 13.24
C GLU A 236 -20.57 7.14 13.86
N ASN A 237 -21.84 7.60 13.84
CA ASN A 237 -23.00 6.87 14.41
C ASN A 237 -23.62 5.91 13.39
#